data_0cac7356856a72e5f59bd64b045b38de
#
_entry.id   0cac7356856a72e5f59bd64b045b38de
#
_cell.length_a   1.000
_cell.length_b   1.000
_cell.length_c   1.000
_cell.angle_alpha   90.00
_cell.angle_beta   90.00
_cell.angle_gamma   90.00
#
_symmetry.space_group_name_H-M   'P 1'
#
loop_
_entity.id
_entity.type
_entity.pdbx_description
1 polymer ?
#
loop_
_entity_poly.entity_id
_entity_poly.type
_entity_poly.pdbx_seq_one_letter_code
_entity_poly.pdbx_strand_id
1 'polypeptide(L)'
;YYPAMIYRNYVMVAPVNISRKVAVAILKENDSTVGVFSATGNLARDLCESLGGAIGPESHGSPPKYLYHYHGNNYTHSHSWYI
;
A
#
# COMPACT_ATOMS: atom_id res chain seq x y z
N TYR A 1 3.60 3.06 -9.43
CA TYR A 1 2.77 2.24 -8.55
C TYR A 1 2.64 0.83 -9.10
N TYR A 2 2.61 -0.15 -8.22
CA TYR A 2 2.54 -1.56 -8.58
C TYR A 2 1.50 -2.26 -7.74
N PRO A 3 0.67 -3.15 -8.32
CA PRO A 3 -0.22 -4.00 -7.52
C PRO A 3 0.60 -4.90 -6.60
N ALA A 4 0.11 -5.13 -5.39
CA ALA A 4 0.79 -6.00 -4.45
C ALA A 4 -0.22 -6.77 -3.62
N MET A 5 0.22 -7.89 -3.04
CA MET A 5 -0.61 -8.71 -2.18
C MET A 5 0.23 -9.36 -1.08
N ILE A 6 -0.43 -9.69 0.02
CA ILE A 6 0.18 -10.48 1.08
C ILE A 6 0.01 -11.96 0.76
N TYR A 7 1.12 -12.67 0.76
CA TYR A 7 1.13 -14.12 0.59
C TYR A 7 2.16 -14.71 1.55
N ARG A 8 1.71 -15.58 2.45
CA ARG A 8 2.55 -16.21 3.47
C ARG A 8 3.41 -15.22 4.25
N ASN A 9 2.81 -14.11 4.67
CA ASN A 9 3.46 -13.02 5.41
C ASN A 9 4.51 -12.22 4.63
N TYR A 10 4.59 -12.40 3.32
CA TYR A 10 5.43 -11.58 2.44
C TYR A 10 4.56 -10.68 1.59
N VAL A 11 5.07 -9.52 1.27
CA VAL A 11 4.45 -8.64 0.28
C VAL A 11 4.98 -9.03 -1.09
N MET A 12 4.10 -9.53 -1.93
CA MET A 12 4.41 -9.93 -3.31
C MET A 12 3.99 -8.80 -4.24
N VAL A 13 4.95 -8.26 -4.98
CA VAL A 13 4.72 -7.12 -5.87
C VAL A 13 4.67 -7.60 -7.32
N ALA A 14 3.58 -7.28 -8.01
CA ALA A 14 3.46 -7.59 -9.43
C ALA A 14 4.30 -6.58 -10.26
N PRO A 15 5.09 -7.04 -11.24
CA PRO A 15 5.96 -6.17 -12.03
C PRO A 15 5.19 -5.43 -13.14
N VAL A 16 4.07 -4.82 -12.79
CA VAL A 16 3.21 -4.09 -13.72
C VAL A 16 2.99 -2.69 -13.15
N ASN A 17 3.49 -1.67 -13.85
CA ASN A 17 3.28 -0.29 -13.44
C ASN A 17 1.84 0.11 -13.74
N ILE A 18 1.15 0.62 -12.74
CA ILE A 18 -0.24 1.08 -12.85
C ILE A 18 -0.33 2.59 -12.59
N SER A 19 -1.40 3.19 -13.11
CA SER A 19 -1.67 4.61 -12.87
C SER A 19 -2.05 4.87 -11.41
N ARG A 20 -1.93 6.13 -10.98
CA ARG A 20 -2.42 6.55 -9.68
C ARG A 20 -3.91 6.26 -9.51
N LYS A 21 -4.71 6.49 -10.55
CA LYS A 21 -6.16 6.23 -10.52
C LYS A 21 -6.46 4.76 -10.22
N VAL A 22 -5.77 3.85 -10.90
CA VAL A 22 -5.92 2.40 -10.67
C VAL A 22 -5.43 2.02 -9.27
N ALA A 23 -4.30 2.57 -8.84
CA ALA A 23 -3.76 2.32 -7.51
C ALA A 23 -4.74 2.73 -6.41
N VAL A 24 -5.34 3.92 -6.52
CA VAL A 24 -6.35 4.39 -5.58
C VAL A 24 -7.58 3.47 -5.58
N ALA A 25 -8.01 3.01 -6.76
CA ALA A 25 -9.14 2.09 -6.87
C ALA A 25 -8.88 0.77 -6.14
N ILE A 26 -7.66 0.22 -6.25
CA ILE A 26 -7.26 -0.98 -5.50
C ILE A 26 -7.35 -0.74 -4.00
N LEU A 27 -6.83 0.37 -3.51
CA LEU A 27 -6.88 0.69 -2.07
C LEU A 27 -8.31 0.89 -1.56
N LYS A 28 -9.20 1.41 -2.39
CA LYS A 28 -10.62 1.60 -2.03
C LYS A 28 -11.39 0.30 -1.91
N GLU A 29 -10.85 -0.83 -2.35
CA GLU A 29 -11.45 -2.13 -2.08
C GLU A 29 -11.39 -2.49 -0.61
N ASN A 30 -10.49 -1.86 0.14
CA ASN A 30 -10.35 -2.04 1.59
C ASN A 30 -10.13 -3.50 1.98
N ASP A 31 -9.38 -4.23 1.17
CA ASP A 31 -9.05 -5.62 1.39
C ASP A 31 -7.65 -5.69 2.02
N SER A 32 -7.54 -6.30 3.21
CA SER A 32 -6.28 -6.37 3.96
C SER A 32 -5.21 -7.23 3.29
N THR A 33 -5.56 -8.03 2.28
CA THR A 33 -4.61 -8.92 1.60
C THR A 33 -4.05 -8.36 0.30
N VAL A 34 -4.66 -7.32 -0.24
CA VAL A 34 -4.19 -6.66 -1.47
C VAL A 34 -3.94 -5.18 -1.23
N GLY A 35 -3.05 -4.60 -2.02
CA GLY A 35 -2.74 -3.19 -1.93
C GLY A 35 -1.86 -2.73 -3.07
N VAL A 36 -1.09 -1.69 -2.80
CA VAL A 36 -0.23 -1.06 -3.80
C VAL A 36 1.17 -0.89 -3.20
N PHE A 37 2.19 -1.19 -4.01
CA PHE A 37 3.57 -0.87 -3.69
C PHE A 37 4.01 0.36 -4.47
N SER A 38 4.68 1.28 -3.79
CA SER A 38 5.24 2.49 -4.37
C SER A 38 6.75 2.54 -4.14
N ALA A 39 7.46 3.19 -5.04
CA ALA A 39 8.92 3.27 -4.96
C ALA A 39 9.43 4.09 -3.76
N THR A 40 8.63 5.00 -3.25
CA THR A 40 9.01 5.86 -2.11
C THR A 40 7.87 5.98 -1.10
N GLY A 41 8.24 6.33 0.14
CA GLY A 41 7.26 6.61 1.19
C GLY A 41 6.36 7.79 0.85
N ASN A 42 6.89 8.82 0.18
CA ASN A 42 6.10 9.98 -0.23
C ASN A 42 5.01 9.60 -1.25
N LEU A 43 5.32 8.75 -2.20
CA LEU A 43 4.34 8.25 -3.17
C LEU A 43 3.29 7.38 -2.49
N ALA A 44 3.70 6.50 -1.58
CA ALA A 44 2.78 5.65 -0.83
C ALA A 44 1.82 6.47 0.02
N ARG A 45 2.32 7.50 0.68
CA ARG A 45 1.51 8.42 1.48
C ARG A 45 0.55 9.23 0.61
N ASP A 46 1.02 9.71 -0.55
CA ASP A 46 0.21 10.52 -1.47
C ASP A 46 -1.04 9.77 -1.94
N LEU A 47 -0.95 8.46 -2.17
CA LEU A 47 -2.14 7.66 -2.52
C LEU A 47 -3.23 7.77 -1.46
N CYS A 48 -2.84 7.81 -0.19
CA CYS A 48 -3.78 7.84 0.93
C CYS A 48 -4.49 9.19 1.07
N GLU A 49 -4.00 10.26 0.45
CA GLU A 49 -4.70 11.54 0.43
C GLU A 49 -6.07 11.42 -0.26
N SER A 50 -6.21 10.51 -1.23
CA SER A 50 -7.48 10.21 -1.87
C SER A 50 -8.36 9.25 -1.06
N LEU A 51 -7.89 8.81 0.10
CA LEU A 51 -8.57 7.88 1.00
C LEU A 51 -8.93 8.50 2.35
N GLY A 52 -9.00 9.83 2.39
CA GLY A 52 -9.29 10.58 3.63
C GLY A 52 -8.05 10.87 4.47
N GLY A 53 -6.88 10.81 3.89
CA GLY A 53 -5.60 11.05 4.55
C GLY A 53 -4.86 9.77 4.90
N ALA A 54 -3.57 9.89 5.25
CA ALA A 54 -2.71 8.76 5.57
C ALA A 54 -2.64 8.52 7.08
N ILE A 55 -2.70 7.25 7.46
CA ILE A 55 -2.42 6.78 8.81
C ILE A 55 -1.14 5.95 8.76
N GLY A 56 -0.20 6.21 9.65
CA GLY A 56 1.10 5.55 9.70
C GLY A 56 2.25 6.52 9.50
N PRO A 57 3.43 6.06 9.09
CA PRO A 57 3.68 4.69 8.63
C PRO A 57 3.84 3.67 9.75
N GLU A 58 3.58 2.42 9.43
CA GLU A 58 3.81 1.31 10.34
C GLU A 58 4.41 0.10 9.63
N SER A 59 4.96 -0.83 10.41
CA SER A 59 5.55 -2.07 9.91
C SER A 59 5.33 -3.16 10.94
N HIS A 60 5.12 -4.39 10.48
CA HIS A 60 5.01 -5.55 11.36
C HIS A 60 6.36 -6.18 11.70
N GLY A 61 7.45 -5.57 11.27
CA GLY A 61 8.82 -6.06 11.50
C GLY A 61 9.81 -5.24 10.69
N SER A 62 10.95 -5.84 10.34
CA SER A 62 12.02 -5.16 9.62
C SER A 62 12.06 -5.54 8.14
N PRO A 63 12.35 -4.59 7.25
CA PRO A 63 12.65 -4.92 5.85
C PRO A 63 13.86 -5.89 5.77
N PRO A 64 13.95 -6.73 4.72
CA PRO A 64 13.06 -6.79 3.57
C PRO A 64 11.83 -7.68 3.74
N LYS A 65 11.72 -8.42 4.85
CA LYS A 65 10.60 -9.33 5.06
C LYS A 65 9.28 -8.59 5.26
N TYR A 66 9.32 -7.50 6.04
CA TYR A 66 8.18 -6.65 6.31
C TYR A 66 8.45 -5.26 5.76
N LEU A 67 7.52 -4.74 4.99
CA LEU A 67 7.61 -3.41 4.42
C LEU A 67 6.87 -2.39 5.29
N TYR A 68 7.31 -1.14 5.22
CA TYR A 68 6.53 -0.04 5.77
C TYR A 68 5.27 0.19 4.94
N HIS A 69 4.21 0.65 5.58
CA HIS A 69 2.97 0.97 4.88
C HIS A 69 2.18 2.07 5.58
N TYR A 70 1.35 2.73 4.77
CA TYR A 70 0.29 3.60 5.25
C TYR A 70 -1.06 2.92 5.03
N HIS A 71 -2.04 3.30 5.84
CA HIS A 71 -3.45 3.01 5.60
C HIS A 71 -4.18 4.30 5.23
N GLY A 72 -5.23 4.21 4.42
CA GLY A 72 -6.14 5.33 4.21
C GLY A 72 -7.08 5.48 5.40
N ASN A 73 -7.32 6.72 5.83
CA ASN A 73 -8.14 7.00 7.01
C ASN A 73 -9.58 6.47 6.88
N ASN A 74 -10.17 6.53 5.67
CA ASN A 74 -11.50 6.02 5.40
C ASN A 74 -11.51 4.57 4.89
N TYR A 75 -10.35 3.93 4.79
CA TYR A 75 -10.16 2.58 4.28
C TYR A 75 -9.07 1.91 5.11
N THR A 76 -9.40 1.58 6.36
CA THR A 76 -8.41 1.19 7.38
C THR A 76 -7.77 -0.17 7.16
N HIS A 77 -8.30 -0.99 6.24
CA HIS A 77 -7.68 -2.25 5.82
C HIS A 77 -6.81 -2.11 4.57
N SER A 78 -6.76 -0.92 3.97
CA SER A 78 -5.90 -0.67 2.81
C SER A 78 -4.43 -0.71 3.20
N HIS A 79 -3.58 -1.19 2.29
CA HIS A 79 -2.13 -1.19 2.49
C HIS A 79 -1.44 -0.48 1.34
N SER A 80 -0.81 0.65 1.64
CA SER A 80 0.03 1.40 0.71
C SER A 80 1.48 1.19 1.13
N TRP A 81 2.16 0.21 0.52
CA TRP A 81 3.50 -0.23 0.90
C TRP A 81 4.61 0.56 0.21
N TYR A 82 5.76 0.61 0.88
CA TYR A 82 7.01 1.13 0.32
C TYR A 82 8.21 0.52 1.08
N ILE A 83 9.39 0.74 0.55
CA ILE A 83 10.63 0.36 1.24
C ILE A 83 11.21 1.55 1.99
#